data_ada169a468239cafaf277104b5afc8be
#
_entry.id   ada169a468239cafaf277104b5afc8be
#
_cell.length_a   1.000
_cell.length_b   1.000
_cell.length_c   1.000
_cell.angle_alpha   90.00
_cell.angle_beta   90.00
_cell.angle_gamma   90.00
#
_symmetry.space_group_name_H-M   'P 1'
#
loop_
_entity.id
_entity.type
_entity.pdbx_description
1 polymer ?
#
loop_
_entity_poly.entity_id
_entity_poly.type
_entity_poly.pdbx_seq_one_letter_code
_entity_poly.pdbx_strand_id
1 'polypeptide(L)'
;MAENKNNLSINDDHSNAAMTHTSDAIASSDFIIRELDLNQEPEMQRESKNFWQDAWAQLKRNKLAVVGMIGLIIIVIFAFIGPVINKHDYAEQNVEHRNLPAKIPVLDKVPFLPFDGKDADGKDAYKAANAKENYWFGTDQLGRDLWTRTWKGAQISLFIGVVAAMLDIFIGVVYGAISGFFGGRVDTIMQRILEVIASIPNLIVVILFVLIFEPSIWTIILAMSITGWLGMSRVVRGEFLKLKNQEFVMASKTLGASKFKLIFKHILPNTLDAIVVTSMFTVPSAIFFEAFLSFIGIGVPAPQTSLGSLVNDGRAMLLIYPHELFIPAMILSLLILFFYLFSDGLRDAFDPKMRK
;
A
#
# COMPACT_ATOMS: atom_id res chain seq x y z
N MET A 1 -19.59 25.81 67.25
CA MET A 1 -20.05 24.59 67.92
C MET A 1 -19.21 23.45 67.45
N ALA A 2 -18.42 22.95 68.39
CA ALA A 2 -17.80 21.64 68.56
C ALA A 2 -16.90 21.14 67.43
N GLU A 3 -15.61 21.29 67.46
CA GLU A 3 -14.60 20.55 68.29
C GLU A 3 -14.76 19.04 68.22
N ASN A 4 -13.82 18.39 67.54
CA ASN A 4 -13.25 17.16 68.01
C ASN A 4 -11.79 17.00 67.62
N LYS A 5 -10.93 17.18 68.60
CA LYS A 5 -9.50 16.84 68.58
C LYS A 5 -9.39 15.35 68.76
N ASN A 6 -8.58 14.65 67.96
CA ASN A 6 -7.97 13.42 68.43
C ASN A 6 -6.48 13.44 68.08
N ASN A 7 -5.74 13.55 69.20
CA ASN A 7 -4.31 13.34 69.31
C ASN A 7 -3.96 11.91 68.91
N LEU A 8 -2.94 11.74 68.08
CA LEU A 8 -2.17 10.51 68.05
C LEU A 8 -0.70 10.85 68.20
N SER A 9 -0.20 10.33 69.34
CA SER A 9 1.13 10.47 69.87
C SER A 9 2.21 9.99 68.87
N ILE A 10 3.23 10.83 68.76
CA ILE A 10 4.51 10.52 68.18
C ILE A 10 5.28 9.66 69.20
N ASN A 11 5.57 8.43 68.81
CA ASN A 11 6.59 7.64 69.50
C ASN A 11 7.87 7.75 68.66
N ASP A 12 8.79 8.56 69.24
CA ASP A 12 10.20 8.55 68.84
C ASP A 12 10.88 7.30 69.43
N ASP A 13 11.09 6.32 68.52
CA ASP A 13 12.05 5.25 68.87
C ASP A 13 13.23 5.37 67.90
N HIS A 14 14.23 6.12 68.35
CA HIS A 14 15.56 6.12 67.77
C HIS A 14 16.24 4.79 68.11
N SER A 15 16.18 3.84 67.21
CA SER A 15 17.15 2.75 67.11
C SER A 15 18.17 3.01 66.01
N ASN A 16 19.34 3.43 66.48
CA ASN A 16 20.58 3.46 65.71
C ASN A 16 20.88 2.06 65.13
N ALA A 17 20.45 1.77 63.95
CA ALA A 17 21.01 0.68 63.17
C ALA A 17 22.21 1.23 62.38
N ALA A 18 23.39 1.04 62.99
CA ALA A 18 24.65 1.25 62.33
C ALA A 18 24.68 0.40 61.05
N MET A 19 24.70 1.07 59.90
CA MET A 19 25.06 0.43 58.63
C MET A 19 26.52 0.01 58.72
N THR A 20 26.77 -1.18 59.19
CA THR A 20 28.04 -1.87 58.94
C THR A 20 28.07 -2.21 57.46
N HIS A 21 28.75 -1.38 56.66
CA HIS A 21 29.24 -1.80 55.39
C HIS A 21 30.25 -2.94 55.60
N THR A 22 29.78 -4.16 55.65
CA THR A 22 30.63 -5.30 55.40
C THR A 22 31.03 -5.23 53.95
N SER A 23 32.22 -4.67 53.69
CA SER A 23 32.94 -4.93 52.46
C SER A 23 33.27 -6.43 52.48
N ASP A 24 32.36 -7.27 52.06
CA ASP A 24 32.69 -8.62 51.70
C ASP A 24 33.69 -8.52 50.55
N ALA A 25 34.97 -8.60 50.94
CA ALA A 25 36.04 -8.74 49.95
C ALA A 25 35.72 -9.98 49.15
N ILE A 26 35.37 -9.81 47.87
CA ILE A 26 35.16 -10.89 46.92
C ILE A 26 36.39 -11.77 47.00
N ALA A 27 36.21 -12.97 47.54
CA ALA A 27 37.30 -13.90 47.71
C ALA A 27 37.85 -14.29 46.31
N SER A 28 39.17 -14.41 46.19
CA SER A 28 39.79 -14.85 44.92
C SER A 28 39.28 -16.20 44.44
N SER A 29 38.62 -16.98 45.33
CA SER A 29 37.91 -18.21 45.01
C SER A 29 36.60 -17.98 44.22
N ASP A 30 36.07 -16.77 44.18
CA ASP A 30 34.83 -16.47 43.45
C ASP A 30 35.11 -16.23 41.96
N PHE A 31 36.39 -16.07 41.62
CA PHE A 31 36.84 -16.06 40.23
C PHE A 31 37.25 -17.45 39.80
N ILE A 32 36.32 -18.40 39.77
CA ILE A 32 36.54 -19.67 39.09
C ILE A 32 36.57 -19.37 37.58
N ILE A 33 37.74 -19.43 36.96
CA ILE A 33 37.87 -19.49 35.52
C ILE A 33 37.16 -20.79 35.12
N ARG A 34 35.89 -20.68 34.75
CA ARG A 34 35.13 -21.76 34.13
C ARG A 34 35.85 -22.02 32.80
N GLU A 35 36.60 -23.11 32.71
CA GLU A 35 37.07 -23.56 31.41
C GLU A 35 35.86 -23.64 30.49
N LEU A 36 35.84 -22.74 29.52
CA LEU A 36 34.85 -22.81 28.43
C LEU A 36 35.10 -24.13 27.75
N ASP A 37 34.15 -25.01 27.90
CA ASP A 37 34.12 -26.24 27.13
C ASP A 37 33.98 -25.85 25.65
N LEU A 38 35.12 -25.74 24.97
CA LEU A 38 35.21 -25.34 23.56
C LEU A 38 34.45 -26.31 22.62
N ASN A 39 33.97 -27.42 23.16
CA ASN A 39 33.11 -28.35 22.44
C ASN A 39 31.58 -28.04 22.65
N GLN A 40 31.22 -27.11 23.53
CA GLN A 40 29.92 -26.53 23.59
C GLN A 40 29.92 -25.17 22.85
N GLU A 41 30.29 -25.17 21.58
CA GLU A 41 29.87 -24.09 20.70
C GLU A 41 28.33 -24.09 20.75
N PRO A 42 27.71 -23.03 21.30
CA PRO A 42 26.30 -22.89 21.08
C PRO A 42 26.12 -22.85 19.57
N GLU A 43 25.28 -23.72 19.07
CA GLU A 43 24.85 -23.73 17.67
C GLU A 43 24.24 -22.37 17.26
N MET A 44 25.08 -21.36 17.20
CA MET A 44 24.78 -20.06 16.60
C MET A 44 25.38 -19.98 15.18
N GLN A 45 25.49 -21.11 14.51
CA GLN A 45 25.55 -21.12 13.05
C GLN A 45 24.13 -21.11 12.47
N ARG A 46 23.31 -20.12 12.83
CA ARG A 46 22.32 -19.68 11.87
C ARG A 46 23.12 -19.07 10.72
N GLU A 47 23.19 -19.80 9.60
CA GLU A 47 23.63 -19.21 8.33
C GLU A 47 23.03 -17.80 8.25
N SER A 48 23.85 -16.78 8.06
CA SER A 48 23.37 -15.41 7.91
C SER A 48 22.57 -15.36 6.62
N LYS A 49 21.27 -15.67 6.75
CA LYS A 49 20.35 -15.57 5.61
C LYS A 49 20.35 -14.14 5.17
N ASN A 50 20.44 -13.93 3.87
CA ASN A 50 20.31 -12.59 3.32
C ASN A 50 18.96 -12.00 3.76
N PHE A 51 18.95 -10.72 4.10
CA PHE A 51 17.77 -9.95 4.51
C PHE A 51 16.52 -10.28 3.67
N TRP A 52 16.66 -10.38 2.36
CA TRP A 52 15.59 -10.73 1.43
C TRP A 52 15.10 -12.18 1.55
N GLN A 53 16.00 -13.11 1.89
CA GLN A 53 15.63 -14.52 2.10
C GLN A 53 14.81 -14.71 3.37
N ASP A 54 15.14 -13.98 4.42
CA ASP A 54 14.37 -14.01 5.67
C ASP A 54 13.00 -13.37 5.50
N ALA A 55 12.92 -12.19 4.84
CA ALA A 55 11.67 -11.53 4.52
C ALA A 55 10.75 -12.44 3.69
N TRP A 56 11.31 -13.13 2.67
CA TRP A 56 10.55 -14.07 1.85
C TRP A 56 10.07 -15.30 2.64
N ALA A 57 10.89 -15.82 3.55
CA ALA A 57 10.52 -16.94 4.40
C ALA A 57 9.38 -16.58 5.36
N GLN A 58 9.41 -15.36 5.91
CA GLN A 58 8.34 -14.84 6.78
C GLN A 58 7.06 -14.57 6.02
N LEU A 59 7.15 -13.94 4.83
CA LEU A 59 6.00 -13.70 3.96
C LEU A 59 5.24 -15.00 3.65
N LYS A 60 5.96 -16.07 3.33
CA LYS A 60 5.36 -17.40 3.08
C LYS A 60 4.64 -17.99 4.30
N ARG A 61 4.99 -17.60 5.51
CA ARG A 61 4.33 -18.07 6.75
C ARG A 61 3.00 -17.35 6.99
N ASN A 62 2.84 -16.13 6.48
CA ASN A 62 1.59 -15.38 6.57
C ASN A 62 0.64 -15.81 5.44
N LYS A 63 -0.36 -16.65 5.78
CA LYS A 63 -1.32 -17.19 4.81
C LYS A 63 -2.10 -16.11 4.07
N LEU A 64 -2.47 -15.02 4.76
CA LEU A 64 -3.22 -13.92 4.15
C LEU A 64 -2.36 -13.16 3.13
N ALA A 65 -1.08 -12.94 3.43
CA ALA A 65 -0.14 -12.34 2.49
C ALA A 65 0.05 -13.19 1.23
N VAL A 66 0.13 -14.52 1.39
CA VAL A 66 0.22 -15.46 0.25
C VAL A 66 -1.05 -15.40 -0.60
N VAL A 67 -2.23 -15.37 0.03
CA VAL A 67 -3.52 -15.20 -0.69
C VAL A 67 -3.53 -13.86 -1.44
N GLY A 68 -3.13 -12.77 -0.78
CA GLY A 68 -3.01 -11.46 -1.42
C GLY A 68 -2.07 -11.47 -2.62
N MET A 69 -0.89 -12.05 -2.46
CA MET A 69 0.11 -12.18 -3.53
C MET A 69 -0.44 -12.99 -4.72
N ILE A 70 -1.03 -14.15 -4.47
CA ILE A 70 -1.60 -15.00 -5.53
C ILE A 70 -2.74 -14.26 -6.23
N GLY A 71 -3.63 -13.63 -5.46
CA GLY A 71 -4.74 -12.84 -6.02
C GLY A 71 -4.27 -11.69 -6.89
N LEU A 72 -3.24 -10.94 -6.46
CA LEU A 72 -2.61 -9.90 -7.27
C LEU A 72 -2.02 -10.45 -8.57
N ILE A 73 -1.27 -11.56 -8.49
CA ILE A 73 -0.67 -12.20 -9.67
C ILE A 73 -1.78 -12.60 -10.67
N ILE A 74 -2.87 -13.18 -10.19
CA ILE A 74 -4.02 -13.56 -11.03
C ILE A 74 -4.60 -12.32 -11.71
N ILE A 75 -4.89 -11.25 -10.94
CA ILE A 75 -5.45 -10.01 -11.51
C ILE A 75 -4.49 -9.39 -12.53
N VAL A 76 -3.20 -9.34 -12.24
CA VAL A 76 -2.19 -8.80 -13.17
C VAL A 76 -2.14 -9.65 -14.45
N ILE A 77 -2.13 -10.97 -14.34
CA ILE A 77 -2.16 -11.87 -15.51
C ILE A 77 -3.41 -11.60 -16.36
N PHE A 78 -4.60 -11.54 -15.73
CA PHE A 78 -5.83 -11.25 -16.45
C PHE A 78 -5.87 -9.81 -17.01
N ALA A 79 -5.28 -8.83 -16.36
CA ALA A 79 -5.18 -7.47 -16.89
C ALA A 79 -4.45 -7.42 -18.24
N PHE A 80 -3.40 -8.26 -18.42
CA PHE A 80 -2.64 -8.31 -19.68
C PHE A 80 -3.17 -9.31 -20.69
N ILE A 81 -3.63 -10.48 -20.25
CA ILE A 81 -4.07 -11.56 -21.12
C ILE A 81 -5.57 -11.45 -21.41
N GLY A 82 -6.38 -10.98 -20.44
CA GLY A 82 -7.83 -10.90 -20.55
C GLY A 82 -8.35 -10.17 -21.79
N PRO A 83 -7.83 -8.99 -22.14
CA PRO A 83 -8.26 -8.28 -23.34
C PRO A 83 -7.98 -9.03 -24.67
N VAL A 84 -7.00 -9.94 -24.65
CA VAL A 84 -6.58 -10.67 -25.86
C VAL A 84 -7.39 -11.95 -26.07
N ILE A 85 -7.89 -12.56 -24.99
CA ILE A 85 -8.60 -13.85 -25.04
C ILE A 85 -9.93 -13.73 -25.80
N ASN A 86 -10.66 -12.64 -25.60
CA ASN A 86 -12.04 -12.50 -26.06
C ASN A 86 -12.15 -11.89 -27.47
N LYS A 87 -11.05 -11.54 -28.11
CA LYS A 87 -10.99 -11.00 -29.51
C LYS A 87 -11.82 -9.73 -29.77
N HIS A 88 -12.51 -9.15 -28.78
CA HIS A 88 -13.24 -7.90 -28.91
C HIS A 88 -12.31 -6.72 -28.60
N ASP A 89 -12.44 -5.63 -29.36
CA ASP A 89 -11.76 -4.37 -29.02
C ASP A 89 -12.52 -3.65 -27.90
N TYR A 90 -11.78 -3.09 -26.96
CA TYR A 90 -12.37 -2.37 -25.81
C TYR A 90 -13.13 -1.08 -26.19
N ALA A 91 -12.86 -0.54 -27.39
CA ALA A 91 -13.49 0.67 -27.91
C ALA A 91 -14.57 0.38 -28.96
N GLU A 92 -14.66 -0.86 -29.46
CA GLU A 92 -15.64 -1.27 -30.47
C GLU A 92 -17.05 -1.17 -29.91
N GLN A 93 -17.92 -0.43 -30.63
CA GLN A 93 -19.30 -0.19 -30.22
C GLN A 93 -20.26 -0.94 -31.15
N ASN A 94 -21.18 -1.68 -30.56
CA ASN A 94 -22.27 -2.34 -31.28
C ASN A 94 -23.61 -2.05 -30.61
N VAL A 95 -24.30 -1.01 -31.06
CA VAL A 95 -25.54 -0.52 -30.45
C VAL A 95 -26.67 -1.56 -30.47
N GLU A 96 -26.63 -2.54 -31.39
CA GLU A 96 -27.60 -3.64 -31.44
C GLU A 96 -27.41 -4.61 -30.27
N HIS A 97 -26.16 -4.73 -29.76
CA HIS A 97 -25.79 -5.58 -28.62
C HIS A 97 -25.69 -4.84 -27.29
N ARG A 98 -26.38 -3.71 -27.14
CA ARG A 98 -26.33 -2.91 -25.90
C ARG A 98 -26.95 -3.65 -24.70
N ASN A 99 -26.33 -3.49 -23.53
CA ASN A 99 -26.81 -3.99 -22.23
C ASN A 99 -27.13 -5.50 -22.23
N LEU A 100 -26.41 -6.30 -23.02
CA LEU A 100 -26.56 -7.75 -22.96
C LEU A 100 -26.05 -8.28 -21.62
N PRO A 101 -26.80 -9.17 -20.96
CA PRO A 101 -26.37 -9.79 -19.72
C PRO A 101 -25.14 -10.70 -19.92
N ALA A 102 -24.42 -10.99 -18.85
CA ALA A 102 -23.25 -11.85 -18.89
C ALA A 102 -23.60 -13.26 -19.37
N LYS A 103 -22.80 -13.78 -20.32
CA LYS A 103 -22.97 -15.14 -20.84
C LYS A 103 -21.62 -15.83 -21.02
N ILE A 104 -21.33 -16.79 -20.14
CA ILE A 104 -20.09 -17.57 -20.19
C ILE A 104 -20.44 -18.99 -20.66
N PRO A 105 -19.89 -19.44 -21.82
CA PRO A 105 -20.05 -20.81 -22.27
C PRO A 105 -19.64 -21.79 -21.16
N VAL A 106 -20.41 -22.85 -20.95
CA VAL A 106 -20.28 -23.86 -19.89
C VAL A 106 -20.89 -23.43 -18.54
N LEU A 107 -20.74 -22.19 -18.08
CA LEU A 107 -21.37 -21.69 -16.85
C LEU A 107 -22.84 -21.30 -17.07
N ASP A 108 -23.26 -21.09 -18.30
CA ASP A 108 -24.65 -20.82 -18.71
C ASP A 108 -25.61 -21.95 -18.36
N LYS A 109 -25.08 -23.15 -18.11
CA LYS A 109 -25.87 -24.36 -17.73
C LYS A 109 -26.05 -24.51 -16.21
N VAL A 110 -25.38 -23.68 -15.41
CA VAL A 110 -25.46 -23.76 -13.93
C VAL A 110 -26.57 -22.84 -13.44
N PRO A 111 -27.68 -23.38 -12.93
CA PRO A 111 -28.92 -22.61 -12.68
C PRO A 111 -28.84 -21.57 -11.55
N PHE A 112 -27.71 -21.46 -10.88
CA PHE A 112 -27.50 -20.52 -9.77
C PHE A 112 -26.58 -19.32 -10.13
N LEU A 113 -25.90 -19.38 -11.26
CA LEU A 113 -24.95 -18.32 -11.65
C LEU A 113 -25.61 -17.36 -12.66
N PRO A 114 -25.43 -16.03 -12.51
CA PRO A 114 -26.01 -15.03 -13.40
C PRO A 114 -25.20 -14.90 -14.71
N PHE A 115 -24.85 -16.02 -15.34
CA PHE A 115 -24.05 -16.09 -16.57
C PHE A 115 -24.78 -16.85 -17.68
N ASP A 116 -26.12 -16.87 -17.65
CA ASP A 116 -26.97 -17.64 -18.56
C ASP A 116 -27.43 -16.81 -19.78
N GLY A 117 -27.11 -15.51 -19.83
CA GLY A 117 -27.51 -14.64 -20.94
C GLY A 117 -28.98 -14.27 -20.97
N LYS A 118 -29.73 -14.46 -19.85
CA LYS A 118 -31.13 -14.11 -19.75
C LYS A 118 -31.30 -12.74 -19.11
N ASP A 119 -32.32 -12.02 -19.55
CA ASP A 119 -32.75 -10.75 -18.95
C ASP A 119 -33.50 -10.99 -17.60
N ALA A 120 -33.94 -9.90 -16.97
CA ALA A 120 -34.70 -9.94 -15.71
C ALA A 120 -36.04 -10.70 -15.83
N ASP A 121 -36.59 -10.77 -17.04
CA ASP A 121 -37.83 -11.51 -17.34
C ASP A 121 -37.58 -13.00 -17.65
N GLY A 122 -36.33 -13.45 -17.62
CA GLY A 122 -35.93 -14.83 -17.93
C GLY A 122 -35.90 -15.17 -19.43
N LYS A 123 -35.99 -14.16 -20.32
CA LYS A 123 -35.88 -14.33 -21.76
C LYS A 123 -34.43 -14.29 -22.23
N ASP A 124 -34.12 -15.07 -23.25
CA ASP A 124 -32.79 -15.08 -23.88
C ASP A 124 -32.53 -13.74 -24.61
N ALA A 125 -31.75 -12.85 -23.99
CA ALA A 125 -31.47 -11.54 -24.53
C ALA A 125 -30.60 -11.60 -25.81
N TYR A 126 -29.79 -12.64 -25.97
CA TYR A 126 -28.94 -12.85 -27.15
C TYR A 126 -29.76 -13.21 -28.39
N LYS A 127 -30.83 -13.98 -28.22
CA LYS A 127 -31.75 -14.26 -29.33
C LYS A 127 -32.54 -13.03 -29.74
N ALA A 128 -32.98 -12.22 -28.77
CA ALA A 128 -33.65 -10.96 -29.03
C ALA A 128 -32.79 -9.95 -29.77
N ALA A 129 -31.50 -9.86 -29.46
CA ALA A 129 -30.53 -8.99 -30.12
C ALA A 129 -29.88 -9.61 -31.37
N ASN A 130 -30.26 -10.83 -31.77
CA ASN A 130 -29.64 -11.59 -32.85
C ASN A 130 -28.10 -11.71 -32.71
N ALA A 131 -27.58 -11.72 -31.47
CA ALA A 131 -26.17 -11.80 -31.15
C ALA A 131 -25.67 -13.24 -31.30
N LYS A 132 -24.69 -13.46 -32.18
CA LYS A 132 -24.05 -14.76 -32.42
C LYS A 132 -22.87 -15.00 -31.47
N GLU A 133 -22.33 -13.96 -30.90
CA GLU A 133 -21.16 -13.98 -30.03
C GLU A 133 -21.56 -13.99 -28.55
N ASN A 134 -20.72 -14.55 -27.68
CA ASN A 134 -20.98 -14.57 -26.25
C ASN A 134 -20.10 -13.52 -25.59
N TYR A 135 -20.71 -12.58 -24.87
CA TYR A 135 -20.05 -11.58 -24.06
C TYR A 135 -19.97 -12.09 -22.61
N TRP A 136 -18.76 -12.45 -22.18
CA TRP A 136 -18.58 -13.16 -20.91
C TRP A 136 -19.05 -12.36 -19.70
N PHE A 137 -18.81 -11.06 -19.68
CA PHE A 137 -19.31 -10.16 -18.64
C PHE A 137 -20.52 -9.33 -19.10
N GLY A 138 -21.02 -9.62 -20.30
CA GLY A 138 -22.07 -8.84 -20.95
C GLY A 138 -21.50 -7.63 -21.68
N THR A 139 -22.38 -6.70 -22.03
CA THR A 139 -22.03 -5.45 -22.72
C THR A 139 -22.55 -4.24 -21.96
N ASP A 140 -21.98 -3.08 -22.24
CA ASP A 140 -22.40 -1.80 -21.68
C ASP A 140 -23.49 -1.10 -22.54
N GLN A 141 -23.86 0.12 -22.18
CA GLN A 141 -24.89 0.94 -22.84
C GLN A 141 -24.58 1.24 -24.33
N LEU A 142 -23.33 1.13 -24.74
CA LEU A 142 -22.89 1.33 -26.12
C LEU A 142 -22.63 -0.01 -26.84
N GLY A 143 -22.94 -1.14 -26.19
CA GLY A 143 -22.70 -2.48 -26.71
C GLY A 143 -21.23 -2.87 -26.76
N ARG A 144 -20.37 -2.24 -25.95
CA ARG A 144 -18.96 -2.59 -25.84
C ARG A 144 -18.77 -3.78 -24.89
N ASP A 145 -17.84 -4.67 -25.21
CA ASP A 145 -17.57 -5.85 -24.40
C ASP A 145 -17.04 -5.51 -23.00
N LEU A 146 -17.78 -5.87 -21.97
CA LEU A 146 -17.46 -5.53 -20.60
C LEU A 146 -16.27 -6.34 -20.04
N TRP A 147 -16.02 -7.56 -20.54
CA TRP A 147 -14.85 -8.36 -20.17
C TRP A 147 -13.55 -7.65 -20.58
N THR A 148 -13.43 -7.32 -21.84
CA THR A 148 -12.24 -6.63 -22.39
C THR A 148 -12.04 -5.29 -21.73
N ARG A 149 -13.13 -4.52 -21.53
CA ARG A 149 -13.08 -3.21 -20.84
C ARG A 149 -12.66 -3.33 -19.38
N THR A 150 -13.16 -4.33 -18.66
CA THR A 150 -12.80 -4.52 -17.24
C THR A 150 -11.31 -4.84 -17.07
N TRP A 151 -10.77 -5.75 -17.87
CA TRP A 151 -9.35 -6.08 -17.79
C TRP A 151 -8.45 -4.97 -18.33
N LYS A 152 -8.87 -4.26 -19.36
CA LYS A 152 -8.19 -3.06 -19.85
C LYS A 152 -8.23 -1.94 -18.79
N GLY A 153 -9.37 -1.78 -18.11
CA GLY A 153 -9.52 -0.86 -17.00
C GLY A 153 -8.61 -1.21 -15.83
N ALA A 154 -8.50 -2.50 -15.48
CA ALA A 154 -7.56 -2.97 -14.46
C ALA A 154 -6.09 -2.65 -14.84
N GLN A 155 -5.73 -2.85 -16.11
CA GLN A 155 -4.40 -2.49 -16.62
C GLN A 155 -4.10 -0.99 -16.46
N ILE A 156 -5.06 -0.13 -16.80
CA ILE A 156 -4.90 1.33 -16.71
C ILE A 156 -4.87 1.79 -15.26
N SER A 157 -5.78 1.29 -14.39
CA SER A 157 -5.76 1.60 -12.95
C SER A 157 -4.46 1.16 -12.27
N LEU A 158 -3.95 -0.03 -12.60
CA LEU A 158 -2.64 -0.50 -12.13
C LEU A 158 -1.50 0.40 -12.61
N PHE A 159 -1.50 0.77 -13.88
CA PHE A 159 -0.49 1.66 -14.45
C PHE A 159 -0.47 3.01 -13.74
N ILE A 160 -1.63 3.66 -13.57
CA ILE A 160 -1.74 4.94 -12.88
C ILE A 160 -1.27 4.81 -11.43
N GLY A 161 -1.75 3.79 -10.71
CA GLY A 161 -1.40 3.58 -9.31
C GLY A 161 0.10 3.34 -9.09
N VAL A 162 0.72 2.52 -9.93
CA VAL A 162 2.16 2.22 -9.84
C VAL A 162 3.00 3.44 -10.20
N VAL A 163 2.68 4.14 -11.30
CA VAL A 163 3.48 5.30 -11.73
C VAL A 163 3.34 6.46 -10.75
N ALA A 164 2.13 6.75 -10.25
CA ALA A 164 1.92 7.75 -9.22
C ALA A 164 2.69 7.40 -7.94
N ALA A 165 2.63 6.15 -7.48
CA ALA A 165 3.38 5.70 -6.32
C ALA A 165 4.90 5.81 -6.51
N MET A 166 5.43 5.50 -7.69
CA MET A 166 6.86 5.68 -7.99
C MET A 166 7.30 7.15 -7.89
N LEU A 167 6.48 8.08 -8.40
CA LEU A 167 6.75 9.51 -8.28
C LEU A 167 6.70 9.96 -6.81
N ASP A 168 5.71 9.51 -6.07
CA ASP A 168 5.54 9.83 -4.65
C ASP A 168 6.73 9.33 -3.81
N ILE A 169 7.19 8.10 -4.08
CA ILE A 169 8.35 7.52 -3.43
C ILE A 169 9.60 8.33 -3.78
N PHE A 170 9.83 8.59 -5.05
CA PHE A 170 11.03 9.30 -5.50
C PHE A 170 11.11 10.71 -4.89
N ILE A 171 10.05 11.51 -5.02
CA ILE A 171 9.99 12.87 -4.49
C ILE A 171 10.07 12.84 -2.96
N GLY A 172 9.29 11.96 -2.32
CA GLY A 172 9.22 11.86 -0.87
C GLY A 172 10.54 11.43 -0.22
N VAL A 173 11.23 10.45 -0.82
CA VAL A 173 12.55 10.00 -0.34
C VAL A 173 13.58 11.11 -0.46
N VAL A 174 13.67 11.78 -1.61
CA VAL A 174 14.63 12.88 -1.81
C VAL A 174 14.35 14.03 -0.86
N TYR A 175 13.10 14.46 -0.76
CA TYR A 175 12.68 15.56 0.11
C TYR A 175 12.93 15.22 1.59
N GLY A 176 12.47 14.06 2.03
CA GLY A 176 12.64 13.60 3.41
C GLY A 176 14.10 13.41 3.81
N ALA A 177 14.92 12.85 2.92
CA ALA A 177 16.35 12.67 3.14
C ALA A 177 17.08 14.01 3.31
N ILE A 178 16.79 14.99 2.45
CA ILE A 178 17.40 16.35 2.55
C ILE A 178 16.98 17.01 3.86
N SER A 179 15.68 17.04 4.16
CA SER A 179 15.11 17.62 5.38
C SER A 179 15.71 16.97 6.63
N GLY A 180 15.68 15.63 6.72
CA GLY A 180 16.19 14.88 7.88
C GLY A 180 17.70 14.98 8.07
N PHE A 181 18.50 14.92 6.99
CA PHE A 181 19.95 14.93 7.05
C PHE A 181 20.49 16.32 7.47
N PHE A 182 20.08 17.38 6.77
CA PHE A 182 20.59 18.72 7.06
C PHE A 182 20.05 19.28 8.38
N GLY A 183 18.78 19.04 8.69
CA GLY A 183 18.16 19.50 9.94
C GLY A 183 18.14 21.03 10.09
N GLY A 184 17.91 21.50 11.32
CA GLY A 184 17.97 22.93 11.65
C GLY A 184 17.07 23.80 10.77
N ARG A 185 17.61 24.91 10.25
CA ARG A 185 16.87 25.88 9.41
C ARG A 185 16.35 25.26 8.10
N VAL A 186 17.13 24.37 7.47
CA VAL A 186 16.71 23.68 6.23
C VAL A 186 15.48 22.84 6.50
N ASP A 187 15.52 22.04 7.53
CA ASP A 187 14.38 21.21 7.94
C ASP A 187 13.17 22.07 8.28
N THR A 188 13.33 23.14 9.07
CA THR A 188 12.23 24.04 9.44
C THR A 188 11.56 24.64 8.21
N ILE A 189 12.32 25.15 7.23
CA ILE A 189 11.77 25.73 6.00
C ILE A 189 11.06 24.67 5.19
N MET A 190 11.68 23.51 4.98
CA MET A 190 11.08 22.41 4.23
C MET A 190 9.78 21.91 4.89
N GLN A 191 9.72 21.81 6.21
CA GLN A 191 8.49 21.44 6.90
C GLN A 191 7.39 22.51 6.73
N ARG A 192 7.71 23.80 6.73
CA ARG A 192 6.72 24.85 6.44
C ARG A 192 6.14 24.74 5.03
N ILE A 193 6.98 24.46 4.03
CA ILE A 193 6.51 24.21 2.65
C ILE A 193 5.57 22.99 2.63
N LEU A 194 5.95 21.91 3.28
CA LEU A 194 5.16 20.69 3.36
C LEU A 194 3.81 20.92 4.05
N GLU A 195 3.79 21.70 5.15
CA GLU A 195 2.57 22.09 5.86
C GLU A 195 1.61 22.92 4.98
N VAL A 196 2.16 23.88 4.21
CA VAL A 196 1.38 24.69 3.28
C VAL A 196 0.73 23.82 2.20
N ILE A 197 1.51 22.91 1.59
CA ILE A 197 0.97 22.01 0.56
C ILE A 197 -0.08 21.06 1.19
N ALA A 198 0.19 20.51 2.37
CA ALA A 198 -0.72 19.60 3.07
C ALA A 198 -2.03 20.27 3.53
N SER A 199 -2.05 21.61 3.67
CA SER A 199 -3.28 22.35 4.04
C SER A 199 -4.31 22.44 2.92
N ILE A 200 -3.88 22.20 1.67
CA ILE A 200 -4.76 22.25 0.51
C ILE A 200 -5.42 20.86 0.34
N PRO A 201 -6.76 20.76 0.32
CA PRO A 201 -7.42 19.48 0.06
C PRO A 201 -6.98 18.89 -1.29
N ASN A 202 -6.47 17.65 -1.26
CA ASN A 202 -5.94 16.99 -2.45
C ASN A 202 -6.92 16.99 -3.63
N LEU A 203 -8.20 16.74 -3.36
CA LEU A 203 -9.25 16.73 -4.38
C LEU A 203 -9.32 18.06 -5.15
N ILE A 204 -9.20 19.21 -4.44
CA ILE A 204 -9.23 20.53 -5.07
C ILE A 204 -8.03 20.70 -6.01
N VAL A 205 -6.85 20.28 -5.58
CA VAL A 205 -5.63 20.33 -6.42
C VAL A 205 -5.85 19.56 -7.72
N VAL A 206 -6.37 18.33 -7.62
CA VAL A 206 -6.60 17.47 -8.79
C VAL A 206 -7.65 18.08 -9.72
N ILE A 207 -8.78 18.56 -9.18
CA ILE A 207 -9.84 19.21 -9.98
C ILE A 207 -9.27 20.38 -10.77
N LEU A 208 -8.56 21.31 -10.11
CA LEU A 208 -7.97 22.48 -10.76
C LEU A 208 -6.95 22.07 -11.82
N PHE A 209 -6.14 21.02 -11.54
CA PHE A 209 -5.12 20.57 -12.46
C PHE A 209 -5.73 19.96 -13.73
N VAL A 210 -6.77 19.10 -13.58
CA VAL A 210 -7.49 18.50 -14.72
C VAL A 210 -8.25 19.57 -15.52
N LEU A 211 -8.72 20.64 -14.87
CA LEU A 211 -9.44 21.74 -15.54
C LEU A 211 -8.50 22.57 -16.42
N ILE A 212 -7.22 22.72 -16.02
CA ILE A 212 -6.23 23.53 -16.74
C ILE A 212 -5.57 22.73 -17.87
N PHE A 213 -5.25 21.43 -17.63
CA PHE A 213 -4.39 20.62 -18.51
C PHE A 213 -5.12 19.59 -19.38
N GLU A 214 -6.43 19.64 -19.43
CA GLU A 214 -7.28 18.63 -20.09
C GLU A 214 -7.17 17.20 -19.46
N PRO A 215 -8.27 16.45 -19.42
CA PRO A 215 -8.26 15.10 -18.86
C PRO A 215 -7.37 14.14 -19.67
N SER A 216 -6.39 13.55 -19.01
CA SER A 216 -5.56 12.48 -19.56
C SER A 216 -4.99 11.60 -18.44
N ILE A 217 -4.52 10.41 -18.75
CA ILE A 217 -3.84 9.55 -17.78
C ILE A 217 -2.67 10.29 -17.11
N TRP A 218 -1.89 11.02 -17.90
CA TRP A 218 -0.72 11.76 -17.38
C TRP A 218 -1.12 12.94 -16.51
N THR A 219 -2.18 13.66 -16.88
CA THR A 219 -2.71 14.76 -16.07
C THR A 219 -3.15 14.26 -14.70
N ILE A 220 -3.83 13.11 -14.64
CA ILE A 220 -4.26 12.49 -13.38
C ILE A 220 -3.06 12.08 -12.54
N ILE A 221 -2.07 11.39 -13.13
CA ILE A 221 -0.85 10.96 -12.43
C ILE A 221 -0.11 12.17 -11.84
N LEU A 222 0.13 13.20 -12.64
CA LEU A 222 0.83 14.41 -12.19
C LEU A 222 0.06 15.15 -11.10
N ALA A 223 -1.26 15.28 -11.26
CA ALA A 223 -2.11 15.92 -10.28
C ALA A 223 -2.09 15.18 -8.92
N MET A 224 -2.16 13.85 -8.93
CA MET A 224 -2.04 13.03 -7.72
C MET A 224 -0.67 13.19 -7.06
N SER A 225 0.39 13.26 -7.86
CA SER A 225 1.77 13.37 -7.37
C SER A 225 2.13 14.74 -6.81
N ILE A 226 1.25 15.76 -6.90
CA ILE A 226 1.50 17.06 -6.24
C ILE A 226 1.50 16.91 -4.71
N THR A 227 0.63 16.06 -4.17
CA THR A 227 0.44 15.91 -2.73
C THR A 227 0.76 14.51 -2.21
N GLY A 228 0.82 13.49 -3.06
CA GLY A 228 0.98 12.09 -2.67
C GLY A 228 2.28 11.79 -1.94
N TRP A 229 3.37 12.45 -2.32
CA TRP A 229 4.71 12.27 -1.73
C TRP A 229 4.87 12.78 -0.30
N LEU A 230 3.92 13.58 0.22
CA LEU A 230 4.02 14.20 1.55
C LEU A 230 4.15 13.16 2.67
N GLY A 231 3.41 12.05 2.59
CA GLY A 231 3.47 10.96 3.56
C GLY A 231 4.83 10.30 3.61
N MET A 232 5.36 9.92 2.44
CA MET A 232 6.68 9.30 2.30
C MET A 232 7.78 10.23 2.82
N SER A 233 7.71 11.53 2.53
CA SER A 233 8.73 12.49 2.98
C SER A 233 8.81 12.59 4.50
N ARG A 234 7.67 12.51 5.21
CA ARG A 234 7.64 12.53 6.68
C ARG A 234 8.27 11.27 7.29
N VAL A 235 7.98 10.10 6.72
CA VAL A 235 8.56 8.83 7.15
C VAL A 235 10.07 8.84 6.98
N VAL A 236 10.54 9.15 5.77
CA VAL A 236 11.99 9.20 5.46
C VAL A 236 12.72 10.23 6.31
N ARG A 237 12.14 11.43 6.48
CA ARG A 237 12.69 12.44 7.38
C ARG A 237 12.86 11.91 8.81
N GLY A 238 11.84 11.23 9.35
CA GLY A 238 11.88 10.65 10.69
C GLY A 238 13.02 9.66 10.85
N GLU A 239 13.19 8.73 9.91
CA GLU A 239 14.26 7.76 9.92
C GLU A 239 15.65 8.42 9.75
N PHE A 240 15.79 9.42 8.89
CA PHE A 240 17.03 10.15 8.74
C PHE A 240 17.44 10.91 10.02
N LEU A 241 16.48 11.54 10.71
CA LEU A 241 16.73 12.22 11.99
C LEU A 241 17.20 11.23 13.08
N LYS A 242 16.65 10.03 13.10
CA LYS A 242 17.01 8.96 14.03
C LYS A 242 18.39 8.39 13.71
N LEU A 243 18.63 8.02 12.42
CA LEU A 243 19.84 7.31 12.02
C LEU A 243 21.08 8.20 11.96
N LYS A 244 20.95 9.48 11.64
CA LYS A 244 22.11 10.38 11.54
C LYS A 244 22.89 10.55 12.85
N ASN A 245 22.25 10.25 13.99
CA ASN A 245 22.86 10.35 15.32
C ASN A 245 23.36 8.99 15.84
N GLN A 246 23.25 7.91 15.05
CA GLN A 246 23.75 6.60 15.42
C GLN A 246 25.29 6.53 15.39
N GLU A 247 25.86 5.70 16.25
CA GLU A 247 27.30 5.57 16.43
C GLU A 247 28.06 5.27 15.14
N PHE A 248 27.53 4.37 14.30
CA PHE A 248 28.18 4.01 13.04
C PHE A 248 28.23 5.16 12.03
N VAL A 249 27.24 6.07 12.03
CA VAL A 249 27.23 7.28 11.20
C VAL A 249 28.22 8.30 11.77
N MET A 250 28.23 8.46 13.08
CA MET A 250 29.16 9.35 13.77
C MET A 250 30.62 8.93 13.56
N ALA A 251 30.92 7.63 13.69
CA ALA A 251 32.24 7.07 13.42
C ALA A 251 32.69 7.32 11.97
N SER A 252 31.80 7.06 10.99
CA SER A 252 32.08 7.35 9.59
C SER A 252 32.35 8.83 9.32
N LYS A 253 31.63 9.72 10.00
CA LYS A 253 31.80 11.17 9.91
C LYS A 253 33.18 11.60 10.48
N THR A 254 33.56 11.03 11.63
CA THR A 254 34.88 11.30 12.25
C THR A 254 36.03 10.84 11.38
N LEU A 255 35.85 9.74 10.63
CA LEU A 255 36.79 9.25 9.63
C LEU A 255 36.80 10.06 8.32
N GLY A 256 36.10 11.20 8.26
CA GLY A 256 36.13 12.11 7.12
C GLY A 256 35.21 11.74 5.96
N ALA A 257 34.16 10.89 6.18
CA ALA A 257 33.21 10.57 5.12
C ALA A 257 32.46 11.82 4.66
N SER A 258 32.33 12.01 3.35
CA SER A 258 31.58 13.12 2.76
C SER A 258 30.07 12.99 3.05
N LYS A 259 29.34 14.11 3.03
CA LYS A 259 27.87 14.12 3.25
C LYS A 259 27.14 13.18 2.30
N PHE A 260 27.53 13.16 1.03
CA PHE A 260 26.97 12.26 0.02
C PHE A 260 27.16 10.78 0.40
N LYS A 261 28.39 10.42 0.82
CA LYS A 261 28.72 9.06 1.29
C LYS A 261 27.90 8.67 2.52
N LEU A 262 27.71 9.61 3.47
CA LEU A 262 26.88 9.37 4.65
C LEU A 262 25.41 9.09 4.27
N ILE A 263 24.84 9.92 3.37
CA ILE A 263 23.45 9.75 2.91
C ILE A 263 23.30 8.42 2.17
N PHE A 264 24.02 8.21 1.08
CA PHE A 264 23.75 7.11 0.15
C PHE A 264 24.34 5.77 0.57
N LYS A 265 25.42 5.74 1.34
CA LYS A 265 26.08 4.50 1.75
C LYS A 265 25.72 4.04 3.16
N HIS A 266 25.36 4.99 4.05
CA HIS A 266 25.14 4.65 5.45
C HIS A 266 23.70 4.86 5.92
N ILE A 267 23.04 5.98 5.58
CA ILE A 267 21.71 6.27 6.11
C ILE A 267 20.61 5.67 5.21
N LEU A 268 20.60 6.00 3.92
CA LEU A 268 19.56 5.56 3.00
C LEU A 268 19.40 4.03 2.94
N PRO A 269 20.47 3.20 2.89
CA PRO A 269 20.29 1.75 2.93
C PRO A 269 19.65 1.22 4.22
N ASN A 270 19.87 1.91 5.34
CA ASN A 270 19.26 1.56 6.63
C ASN A 270 17.85 2.16 6.83
N THR A 271 17.33 2.89 5.85
CA THR A 271 15.93 3.38 5.82
C THR A 271 15.07 2.61 4.82
N LEU A 272 15.67 1.66 4.08
CA LEU A 272 14.96 0.94 3.00
C LEU A 272 13.77 0.13 3.52
N ASP A 273 13.86 -0.44 4.70
CA ASP A 273 12.76 -1.15 5.34
C ASP A 273 11.52 -0.25 5.51
N ALA A 274 11.70 0.93 6.09
CA ALA A 274 10.63 1.91 6.25
C ALA A 274 10.08 2.42 4.90
N ILE A 275 10.97 2.65 3.92
CA ILE A 275 10.59 3.07 2.56
C ILE A 275 9.76 1.97 1.89
N VAL A 276 10.22 0.71 1.91
CA VAL A 276 9.53 -0.42 1.29
C VAL A 276 8.16 -0.62 1.93
N VAL A 277 8.09 -0.67 3.25
CA VAL A 277 6.81 -0.82 3.97
C VAL A 277 5.83 0.30 3.61
N THR A 278 6.27 1.56 3.60
CA THR A 278 5.41 2.69 3.24
C THR A 278 4.98 2.61 1.78
N SER A 279 5.88 2.22 0.87
CA SER A 279 5.62 2.10 -0.57
C SER A 279 4.53 1.09 -0.88
N MET A 280 4.45 0.00 -0.11
CA MET A 280 3.44 -1.04 -0.33
C MET A 280 2.01 -0.52 -0.13
N PHE A 281 1.83 0.45 0.77
CA PHE A 281 0.52 1.08 0.99
C PHE A 281 0.24 2.24 0.03
N THR A 282 1.26 2.81 -0.59
CA THR A 282 1.10 3.93 -1.53
C THR A 282 0.39 3.49 -2.81
N VAL A 283 0.71 2.31 -3.36
CA VAL A 283 0.10 1.80 -4.59
C VAL A 283 -1.42 1.60 -4.45
N PRO A 284 -1.94 0.82 -3.47
CA PRO A 284 -3.39 0.64 -3.35
C PRO A 284 -4.11 1.94 -3.03
N SER A 285 -3.49 2.85 -2.27
CA SER A 285 -4.05 4.18 -2.01
C SER A 285 -4.16 5.02 -3.27
N ALA A 286 -3.17 4.96 -4.17
CA ALA A 286 -3.20 5.65 -5.44
C ALA A 286 -4.27 5.06 -6.38
N ILE A 287 -4.41 3.73 -6.44
CA ILE A 287 -5.47 3.06 -7.22
C ILE A 287 -6.87 3.45 -6.68
N PHE A 288 -7.03 3.43 -5.37
CA PHE A 288 -8.30 3.85 -4.75
C PHE A 288 -8.64 5.30 -5.09
N PHE A 289 -7.66 6.20 -5.00
CA PHE A 289 -7.87 7.61 -5.28
C PHE A 289 -8.15 7.87 -6.76
N GLU A 290 -7.46 7.19 -7.68
CA GLU A 290 -7.79 7.21 -9.12
C GLU A 290 -9.22 6.75 -9.36
N ALA A 291 -9.60 5.60 -8.77
CA ALA A 291 -10.94 5.07 -8.92
C ALA A 291 -12.01 6.04 -8.38
N PHE A 292 -11.73 6.70 -7.27
CA PHE A 292 -12.61 7.73 -6.72
C PHE A 292 -12.75 8.94 -7.66
N LEU A 293 -11.63 9.44 -8.23
CA LEU A 293 -11.66 10.53 -9.21
C LEU A 293 -12.47 10.15 -10.45
N SER A 294 -12.25 8.95 -10.95
CA SER A 294 -12.99 8.40 -12.10
C SER A 294 -14.48 8.24 -11.79
N PHE A 295 -14.82 7.78 -10.59
CA PHE A 295 -16.21 7.62 -10.13
C PHE A 295 -16.97 8.95 -10.04
N ILE A 296 -16.31 10.04 -9.70
CA ILE A 296 -16.92 11.39 -9.68
C ILE A 296 -16.86 12.09 -11.06
N GLY A 297 -16.36 11.40 -12.11
CA GLY A 297 -16.36 11.90 -13.48
C GLY A 297 -15.13 12.75 -13.87
N ILE A 298 -14.08 12.74 -13.05
CA ILE A 298 -12.82 13.50 -13.29
C ILE A 298 -11.66 12.52 -13.60
N GLY A 299 -12.01 11.32 -14.02
CA GLY A 299 -11.06 10.24 -14.27
C GLY A 299 -10.57 10.17 -15.71
N VAL A 300 -10.22 8.95 -16.10
CA VAL A 300 -9.71 8.62 -17.43
C VAL A 300 -10.75 8.90 -18.50
N PRO A 301 -10.44 9.73 -19.52
CA PRO A 301 -11.41 10.08 -20.57
C PRO A 301 -11.61 8.93 -21.57
N ALA A 302 -12.82 8.86 -22.14
CA ALA A 302 -13.12 7.96 -23.26
C ALA A 302 -12.20 8.26 -24.48
N PRO A 303 -11.82 7.24 -25.31
CA PRO A 303 -12.28 5.85 -25.28
C PRO A 303 -11.59 4.97 -24.24
N GLN A 304 -10.52 5.46 -23.60
CA GLN A 304 -9.84 4.73 -22.56
C GLN A 304 -10.77 4.51 -21.36
N THR A 305 -10.44 3.53 -20.55
CA THR A 305 -11.27 3.18 -19.39
C THR A 305 -10.39 2.74 -18.22
N SER A 306 -10.82 3.07 -17.01
CA SER A 306 -10.26 2.52 -15.76
C SER A 306 -11.34 1.72 -15.03
N LEU A 307 -10.96 0.98 -13.99
CA LEU A 307 -11.97 0.30 -13.17
C LEU A 307 -12.94 1.31 -12.53
N GLY A 308 -12.43 2.46 -12.09
CA GLY A 308 -13.24 3.52 -11.52
C GLY A 308 -14.22 4.14 -12.52
N SER A 309 -13.80 4.37 -13.76
CA SER A 309 -14.69 4.90 -14.80
C SER A 309 -15.79 3.90 -15.17
N LEU A 310 -15.49 2.60 -15.23
CA LEU A 310 -16.50 1.56 -15.45
C LEU A 310 -17.53 1.49 -14.31
N VAL A 311 -17.08 1.64 -13.07
CA VAL A 311 -17.98 1.72 -11.91
C VAL A 311 -18.88 2.95 -12.01
N ASN A 312 -18.37 4.09 -12.48
CA ASN A 312 -19.18 5.28 -12.72
C ASN A 312 -20.21 5.07 -13.83
N ASP A 313 -19.80 4.48 -14.96
CA ASP A 313 -20.69 4.17 -16.09
C ASP A 313 -21.82 3.21 -15.64
N GLY A 314 -21.47 2.12 -14.95
CA GLY A 314 -22.43 1.12 -14.48
C GLY A 314 -23.36 1.61 -13.38
N ARG A 315 -22.98 2.65 -12.60
CA ARG A 315 -23.82 3.23 -11.56
C ARG A 315 -25.16 3.71 -12.09
N ALA A 316 -25.18 4.31 -13.27
CA ALA A 316 -26.40 4.80 -13.90
C ALA A 316 -27.38 3.66 -14.25
N MET A 317 -26.86 2.44 -14.45
CA MET A 317 -27.63 1.27 -14.89
C MET A 317 -27.88 0.24 -13.77
N LEU A 318 -27.47 0.53 -12.54
CA LEU A 318 -27.50 -0.41 -11.40
C LEU A 318 -28.85 -1.12 -11.21
N LEU A 319 -29.96 -0.39 -11.36
CA LEU A 319 -31.30 -0.92 -11.11
C LEU A 319 -31.82 -1.81 -12.25
N ILE A 320 -31.27 -1.68 -13.46
CA ILE A 320 -31.75 -2.36 -14.66
C ILE A 320 -30.75 -3.43 -15.11
N TYR A 321 -29.45 -3.06 -15.12
CA TYR A 321 -28.36 -3.91 -15.58
C TYR A 321 -27.22 -3.97 -14.53
N PRO A 322 -27.46 -4.63 -13.39
CA PRO A 322 -26.54 -4.61 -12.25
C PRO A 322 -25.14 -5.16 -12.56
N HIS A 323 -25.00 -6.05 -13.56
CA HIS A 323 -23.72 -6.62 -13.96
C HIS A 323 -22.71 -5.57 -14.43
N GLU A 324 -23.18 -4.46 -15.05
CA GLU A 324 -22.32 -3.37 -15.52
C GLU A 324 -21.57 -2.69 -14.39
N LEU A 325 -22.16 -2.62 -13.18
CA LEU A 325 -21.53 -2.06 -11.99
C LEU A 325 -20.79 -3.14 -11.20
N PHE A 326 -21.47 -4.26 -10.87
CA PHE A 326 -20.94 -5.23 -9.91
C PHE A 326 -19.65 -5.89 -10.37
N ILE A 327 -19.50 -6.18 -11.66
CA ILE A 327 -18.30 -6.85 -12.17
C ILE A 327 -17.05 -5.98 -12.03
N PRO A 328 -16.99 -4.75 -12.57
CA PRO A 328 -15.80 -3.91 -12.38
C PRO A 328 -15.59 -3.48 -10.93
N ALA A 329 -16.65 -3.26 -10.15
CA ALA A 329 -16.55 -2.94 -8.73
C ALA A 329 -15.96 -4.09 -7.91
N MET A 330 -16.34 -5.33 -8.21
CA MET A 330 -15.78 -6.52 -7.56
C MET A 330 -14.29 -6.67 -7.88
N ILE A 331 -13.89 -6.53 -9.16
CA ILE A 331 -12.48 -6.61 -9.55
C ILE A 331 -11.66 -5.49 -8.89
N LEU A 332 -12.17 -4.26 -8.84
CA LEU A 332 -11.53 -3.14 -8.15
C LEU A 332 -11.36 -3.44 -6.66
N SER A 333 -12.43 -3.92 -6.00
CA SER A 333 -12.40 -4.24 -4.58
C SER A 333 -11.41 -5.36 -4.26
N LEU A 334 -11.38 -6.41 -5.08
CA LEU A 334 -10.43 -7.52 -4.95
C LEU A 334 -9.00 -7.05 -5.19
N LEU A 335 -8.76 -6.21 -6.19
CA LEU A 335 -7.45 -5.64 -6.47
C LEU A 335 -6.91 -4.87 -5.25
N ILE A 336 -7.71 -3.97 -4.69
CA ILE A 336 -7.33 -3.18 -3.51
C ILE A 336 -7.14 -4.10 -2.30
N LEU A 337 -8.04 -5.05 -2.05
CA LEU A 337 -7.96 -6.00 -0.95
C LEU A 337 -6.67 -6.84 -1.03
N PHE A 338 -6.36 -7.40 -2.20
CA PHE A 338 -5.15 -8.22 -2.36
C PHE A 338 -3.88 -7.39 -2.20
N PHE A 339 -3.86 -6.14 -2.65
CA PHE A 339 -2.76 -5.22 -2.36
C PHE A 339 -2.60 -5.00 -0.86
N TYR A 340 -3.68 -4.74 -0.11
CA TYR A 340 -3.57 -4.54 1.34
C TYR A 340 -3.11 -5.80 2.07
N LEU A 341 -3.67 -6.98 1.73
CA LEU A 341 -3.23 -8.24 2.34
C LEU A 341 -1.75 -8.54 2.07
N PHE A 342 -1.29 -8.27 0.86
CA PHE A 342 0.11 -8.42 0.49
C PHE A 342 0.99 -7.41 1.22
N SER A 343 0.58 -6.14 1.29
CA SER A 343 1.29 -5.06 1.97
C SER A 343 1.46 -5.30 3.45
N ASP A 344 0.41 -5.76 4.14
CA ASP A 344 0.46 -6.12 5.56
C ASP A 344 1.44 -7.28 5.80
N GLY A 345 1.39 -8.31 4.96
CA GLY A 345 2.34 -9.42 5.07
C GLY A 345 3.78 -9.03 4.80
N LEU A 346 4.02 -8.11 3.87
CA LEU A 346 5.36 -7.55 3.67
C LEU A 346 5.82 -6.71 4.86
N ARG A 347 4.93 -5.89 5.41
CA ARG A 347 5.22 -5.13 6.63
C ARG A 347 5.66 -6.04 7.78
N ASP A 348 4.90 -7.12 8.03
CA ASP A 348 5.24 -8.11 9.05
C ASP A 348 6.58 -8.79 8.77
N ALA A 349 6.88 -9.06 7.51
CA ALA A 349 8.12 -9.70 7.09
C ALA A 349 9.36 -8.79 7.26
N PHE A 350 9.18 -7.47 7.17
CA PHE A 350 10.24 -6.48 7.35
C PHE A 350 10.37 -5.97 8.80
N ASP A 351 9.40 -6.23 9.69
CA ASP A 351 9.47 -5.79 11.08
C ASP A 351 10.55 -6.59 11.86
N PRO A 352 11.62 -5.92 12.35
CA PRO A 352 12.69 -6.59 13.10
C PRO A 352 12.20 -7.25 14.40
N LYS A 353 11.09 -6.77 15.00
CA LYS A 353 10.53 -7.30 16.25
C LYS A 353 9.84 -8.65 16.05
N MET A 354 9.44 -8.98 14.84
CA MET A 354 8.81 -10.25 14.48
C MET A 354 9.84 -11.35 14.14
N ARG A 355 11.12 -11.02 14.12
CA ARG A 355 12.23 -11.95 13.90
C ARG A 355 12.56 -12.67 15.23
N LYS A 356 11.86 -13.78 15.48
CA LYS A 356 12.17 -14.70 16.57
C LYS A 356 13.05 -15.85 16.09
#